data_cc8c62a021e18c701587b50f0c7dee52
#
_entry.id   cc8c62a021e18c701587b50f0c7dee52
#
_cell.length_a   1.000
_cell.length_b   1.000
_cell.length_c   1.000
_cell.angle_alpha   90.00
_cell.angle_beta   90.00
_cell.angle_gamma   90.00
#
_symmetry.space_group_name_H-M   'P 1'
#
loop_
_entity.id
_entity.type
_entity.pdbx_description
1 polymer ?
#
loop_
_entity_poly.entity_id
_entity_poly.type
_entity_poly.pdbx_seq_one_letter_code
_entity_poly.pdbx_strand_id
1 'polypeptide(L)'
;MMESFMKIAVYCGASVGNEPSFATAAQELGQWIASRKNTLVYGGGKAGLMGVLADAVLENGGQVIGVIPTFLKDRELAHPGLTELHVVETMSERKRKMFELSQAFVALPGGPGTLEEITEMISWSRIGQNPNPCAFYDVNNFYHATRALYDNMVENEFLTQADREKIGFAQTTQELEAFIQAYEPPVIRQY
;
A
#
# COMPACT_ATOMS: atom_id res chain seq x y z
N MET A 1 23.46 -8.48 10.90
CA MET A 1 22.27 -7.57 10.93
C MET A 1 21.05 -8.45 11.05
N MET A 2 20.22 -8.26 12.08
CA MET A 2 18.94 -8.96 12.16
C MET A 2 18.08 -8.46 11.00
N GLU A 3 17.69 -9.37 10.10
CA GLU A 3 16.68 -9.06 9.08
C GLU A 3 15.40 -8.64 9.82
N SER A 4 15.06 -7.36 9.77
CA SER A 4 13.82 -6.85 10.33
C SER A 4 12.71 -7.20 9.35
N PHE A 5 11.92 -8.23 9.67
CA PHE A 5 10.73 -8.57 8.89
C PHE A 5 9.67 -7.49 9.08
N MET A 6 9.22 -6.89 7.98
CA MET A 6 8.21 -5.83 8.01
C MET A 6 6.83 -6.39 7.67
N LYS A 7 5.81 -5.74 8.21
CA LYS A 7 4.44 -5.86 7.71
C LYS A 7 4.19 -4.68 6.77
N ILE A 8 3.80 -4.98 5.54
CA ILE A 8 3.60 -4.00 4.47
C ILE A 8 2.11 -3.94 4.15
N ALA A 9 1.49 -2.78 4.38
CA ALA A 9 0.12 -2.54 3.92
C ALA A 9 0.13 -2.28 2.41
N VAL A 10 -0.70 -3.01 1.67
CA VAL A 10 -0.88 -2.78 0.24
C VAL A 10 -2.35 -2.47 -0.04
N TYR A 11 -2.58 -1.31 -0.62
CA TYR A 11 -3.87 -0.84 -1.13
C TYR A 11 -3.92 -1.09 -2.64
N CYS A 12 -4.98 -1.68 -3.15
CA CYS A 12 -5.12 -1.99 -4.57
C CYS A 12 -6.58 -2.16 -4.99
N GLY A 13 -6.81 -2.24 -6.30
CA GLY A 13 -8.14 -2.37 -6.86
C GLY A 13 -8.83 -3.70 -6.55
N ALA A 14 -10.15 -3.65 -6.31
CA ALA A 14 -11.04 -4.81 -6.29
C ALA A 14 -11.36 -5.33 -7.72
N SER A 15 -10.77 -4.72 -8.75
CA SER A 15 -10.74 -5.14 -10.16
C SER A 15 -9.30 -5.37 -10.58
N VAL A 16 -9.06 -6.19 -11.60
CA VAL A 16 -7.73 -6.38 -12.21
C VAL A 16 -7.36 -5.26 -13.19
N GLY A 17 -8.32 -4.39 -13.52
CA GLY A 17 -8.13 -3.38 -14.56
C GLY A 17 -8.23 -3.97 -15.98
N ASN A 18 -7.87 -3.18 -16.99
CA ASN A 18 -7.94 -3.53 -18.39
C ASN A 18 -6.58 -3.91 -19.02
N GLU A 19 -5.49 -3.79 -18.25
CA GLU A 19 -4.14 -4.09 -18.71
C GLU A 19 -3.56 -5.30 -17.95
N PRO A 20 -3.09 -6.35 -18.64
CA PRO A 20 -2.51 -7.53 -17.98
C PRO A 20 -1.32 -7.21 -17.07
N SER A 21 -0.58 -6.14 -17.34
CA SER A 21 0.56 -5.68 -16.57
C SER A 21 0.21 -5.34 -15.12
N PHE A 22 -1.04 -4.94 -14.82
CA PHE A 22 -1.46 -4.66 -13.45
C PHE A 22 -1.52 -5.93 -12.60
N ALA A 23 -2.05 -7.02 -13.15
CA ALA A 23 -2.04 -8.32 -12.48
C ALA A 23 -0.62 -8.88 -12.34
N THR A 24 0.21 -8.75 -13.39
CA THR A 24 1.63 -9.14 -13.34
C THR A 24 2.37 -8.40 -12.22
N ALA A 25 2.18 -7.09 -12.11
CA ALA A 25 2.82 -6.29 -11.06
C ALA A 25 2.34 -6.66 -9.64
N ALA A 26 1.05 -6.99 -9.48
CA ALA A 26 0.53 -7.49 -8.21
C ALA A 26 1.17 -8.84 -7.83
N GLN A 27 1.36 -9.75 -8.81
CA GLN A 27 2.09 -11.00 -8.63
C GLN A 27 3.54 -10.78 -8.23
N GLU A 28 4.27 -9.93 -8.96
CA GLU A 28 5.68 -9.61 -8.68
C GLU A 28 5.87 -8.99 -7.30
N LEU A 29 4.98 -8.07 -6.92
CA LEU A 29 4.99 -7.48 -5.58
C LEU A 29 4.73 -8.53 -4.50
N GLY A 30 3.78 -9.43 -4.70
CA GLY A 30 3.49 -10.53 -3.77
C GLY A 30 4.67 -11.48 -3.60
N GLN A 31 5.31 -11.89 -4.71
CA GLN A 31 6.51 -12.71 -4.72
C GLN A 31 7.67 -12.01 -3.98
N TRP A 32 7.86 -10.70 -4.22
CA TRP A 32 8.87 -9.92 -3.53
C TRP A 32 8.62 -9.87 -2.02
N ILE A 33 7.37 -9.57 -1.58
CA ILE A 33 6.99 -9.56 -0.16
C ILE A 33 7.36 -10.90 0.51
N ALA A 34 6.97 -12.03 -0.10
CA ALA A 34 7.26 -13.36 0.43
C ALA A 34 8.77 -13.67 0.44
N SER A 35 9.50 -13.34 -0.63
CA SER A 35 10.95 -13.60 -0.75
C SER A 35 11.77 -12.85 0.30
N ARG A 36 11.31 -11.67 0.73
CA ARG A 36 11.91 -10.89 1.81
C ARG A 36 11.42 -11.30 3.20
N LYS A 37 10.59 -12.33 3.30
CA LYS A 37 9.94 -12.77 4.54
C LYS A 37 9.09 -11.70 5.21
N ASN A 38 8.67 -10.71 4.45
CA ASN A 38 7.72 -9.71 4.91
C ASN A 38 6.32 -10.29 4.95
N THR A 39 5.43 -9.65 5.70
CA THR A 39 4.00 -10.02 5.78
C THR A 39 3.18 -9.00 5.01
N LEU A 40 2.27 -9.46 4.16
CA LEU A 40 1.27 -8.62 3.52
C LEU A 40 0.15 -8.28 4.51
N VAL A 41 -0.19 -7.00 4.61
CA VAL A 41 -1.44 -6.51 5.23
C VAL A 41 -2.30 -5.88 4.14
N TYR A 42 -3.57 -6.29 4.00
CA TYR A 42 -4.41 -5.80 2.90
C TYR A 42 -5.91 -5.86 3.24
N GLY A 43 -6.75 -5.48 2.29
CA GLY A 43 -8.20 -5.38 2.47
C GLY A 43 -8.98 -6.67 2.66
N GLY A 44 -8.34 -7.84 2.64
CA GLY A 44 -8.95 -9.13 2.97
C GLY A 44 -9.80 -9.78 1.87
N GLY A 45 -10.07 -9.10 0.75
CA GLY A 45 -10.88 -9.61 -0.36
C GLY A 45 -10.12 -10.56 -1.30
N LYS A 46 -10.86 -11.42 -2.02
CA LYS A 46 -10.29 -12.32 -3.04
C LYS A 46 -10.46 -11.81 -4.47
N ALA A 47 -11.14 -10.70 -4.67
CA ALA A 47 -11.43 -10.15 -5.98
C ALA A 47 -10.32 -9.21 -6.48
N GLY A 48 -10.18 -9.12 -7.81
CA GLY A 48 -9.29 -8.18 -8.47
C GLY A 48 -7.83 -8.33 -8.11
N LEU A 49 -7.09 -7.21 -8.06
CA LEU A 49 -5.68 -7.21 -7.69
C LEU A 49 -5.44 -7.64 -6.25
N MET A 50 -6.44 -7.49 -5.36
CA MET A 50 -6.37 -7.99 -3.98
C MET A 50 -6.15 -9.51 -3.94
N GLY A 51 -6.95 -10.28 -4.68
CA GLY A 51 -6.81 -11.73 -4.77
C GLY A 51 -5.47 -12.14 -5.39
N VAL A 52 -5.12 -11.55 -6.54
CA VAL A 52 -3.85 -11.84 -7.23
C VAL A 52 -2.64 -11.62 -6.31
N LEU A 53 -2.62 -10.51 -5.58
CA LEU A 53 -1.55 -10.17 -4.65
C LEU A 53 -1.47 -11.17 -3.48
N ALA A 54 -2.60 -11.46 -2.84
CA ALA A 54 -2.67 -12.38 -1.70
C ALA A 54 -2.26 -13.81 -2.10
N ASP A 55 -2.78 -14.30 -3.23
CA ASP A 55 -2.40 -15.60 -3.79
C ASP A 55 -0.89 -15.69 -4.05
N ALA A 56 -0.31 -14.66 -4.67
CA ALA A 56 1.13 -14.63 -4.96
C ALA A 56 2.00 -14.67 -3.69
N VAL A 57 1.59 -14.03 -2.61
CA VAL A 57 2.30 -14.13 -1.31
C VAL A 57 2.19 -15.53 -0.74
N LEU A 58 0.98 -16.10 -0.70
CA LEU A 58 0.70 -17.42 -0.10
C LEU A 58 1.38 -18.54 -0.89
N GLU A 59 1.32 -18.53 -2.22
CA GLU A 59 1.96 -19.52 -3.11
C GLU A 59 3.48 -19.53 -2.97
N ASN A 60 4.07 -18.41 -2.56
CA ASN A 60 5.52 -18.31 -2.28
C ASN A 60 5.86 -18.48 -0.79
N GLY A 61 4.94 -19.05 0.01
CA GLY A 61 5.16 -19.38 1.41
C GLY A 61 5.20 -18.19 2.36
N GLY A 62 4.71 -17.01 1.91
CA GLY A 62 4.61 -15.80 2.73
C GLY A 62 3.37 -15.78 3.61
N GLN A 63 3.25 -14.75 4.44
CA GLN A 63 2.13 -14.53 5.35
C GLN A 63 1.25 -13.38 4.88
N VAL A 64 -0.06 -13.55 5.03
CA VAL A 64 -1.07 -12.56 4.63
C VAL A 64 -2.06 -12.30 5.75
N ILE A 65 -2.19 -11.04 6.13
CA ILE A 65 -3.17 -10.54 7.09
C ILE A 65 -4.22 -9.72 6.34
N GLY A 66 -5.46 -10.17 6.37
CA GLY A 66 -6.60 -9.41 5.84
C GLY A 66 -7.30 -8.58 6.91
N VAL A 67 -7.75 -7.38 6.55
CA VAL A 67 -8.61 -6.55 7.41
C VAL A 67 -9.84 -6.16 6.61
N ILE A 68 -11.01 -6.63 7.01
CA ILE A 68 -12.25 -6.45 6.25
C ILE A 68 -13.41 -6.03 7.16
N PRO A 69 -14.18 -4.99 6.79
CA PRO A 69 -15.41 -4.67 7.50
C PRO A 69 -16.48 -5.71 7.26
N THR A 70 -17.34 -5.94 8.27
CA THR A 70 -18.43 -6.90 8.22
C THR A 70 -19.30 -6.74 6.97
N PHE A 71 -19.68 -5.49 6.61
CA PHE A 71 -20.54 -5.21 5.46
C PHE A 71 -19.88 -5.47 4.09
N LEU A 72 -18.54 -5.49 4.01
CA LEU A 72 -17.79 -5.85 2.80
C LEU A 72 -17.49 -7.34 2.74
N LYS A 73 -17.33 -8.00 3.87
CA LYS A 73 -17.01 -9.43 3.94
C LYS A 73 -17.99 -10.27 3.11
N ASP A 74 -19.28 -9.94 3.19
CA ASP A 74 -20.32 -10.67 2.48
C ASP A 74 -20.38 -10.32 0.97
N ARG A 75 -19.92 -9.12 0.59
CA ARG A 75 -19.92 -8.63 -0.80
C ARG A 75 -18.64 -8.96 -1.54
N GLU A 76 -17.49 -8.79 -0.92
CA GLU A 76 -16.17 -8.99 -1.53
C GLU A 76 -15.68 -10.42 -1.42
N LEU A 77 -16.39 -11.27 -0.71
CA LEU A 77 -15.99 -12.64 -0.41
C LEU A 77 -14.57 -12.67 0.16
N ALA A 78 -14.45 -12.63 1.47
CA ALA A 78 -13.16 -12.74 2.14
C ALA A 78 -12.32 -13.90 1.56
N HIS A 79 -11.03 -13.67 1.41
CA HIS A 79 -10.12 -14.68 0.87
C HIS A 79 -10.01 -15.87 1.84
N PRO A 80 -10.24 -17.12 1.40
CA PRO A 80 -10.36 -18.26 2.32
C PRO A 80 -9.02 -18.78 2.86
N GLY A 81 -7.90 -18.42 2.22
CA GLY A 81 -6.57 -18.97 2.51
C GLY A 81 -5.65 -18.06 3.34
N LEU A 82 -6.17 -16.98 3.94
CA LEU A 82 -5.34 -16.03 4.68
C LEU A 82 -4.71 -16.63 5.93
N THR A 83 -3.50 -16.16 6.26
CA THR A 83 -2.84 -16.51 7.52
C THR A 83 -3.64 -15.99 8.72
N GLU A 84 -4.17 -14.76 8.60
CA GLU A 84 -4.99 -14.11 9.63
C GLU A 84 -6.04 -13.22 8.98
N LEU A 85 -7.24 -13.14 9.55
CA LEU A 85 -8.32 -12.26 9.11
C LEU A 85 -8.90 -11.48 10.30
N HIS A 86 -8.79 -10.16 10.25
CA HIS A 86 -9.46 -9.26 11.18
C HIS A 86 -10.75 -8.75 10.57
N VAL A 87 -11.88 -9.06 11.22
CA VAL A 87 -13.19 -8.51 10.89
C VAL A 87 -13.44 -7.31 11.79
N VAL A 88 -13.77 -6.17 11.20
CA VAL A 88 -14.03 -4.89 11.89
C VAL A 88 -15.40 -4.35 11.52
N GLU A 89 -15.90 -3.34 12.22
CA GLU A 89 -17.25 -2.83 11.99
C GLU A 89 -17.29 -1.70 10.95
N THR A 90 -16.27 -0.84 10.91
CA THR A 90 -16.27 0.36 10.07
C THR A 90 -15.04 0.45 9.16
N MET A 91 -15.13 1.29 8.11
CA MET A 91 -13.97 1.62 7.26
C MET A 91 -12.88 2.35 8.04
N SER A 92 -13.25 3.19 9.01
CA SER A 92 -12.27 3.88 9.85
C SER A 92 -11.47 2.89 10.72
N GLU A 93 -12.14 1.90 11.31
CA GLU A 93 -11.47 0.84 12.06
C GLU A 93 -10.55 -0.01 11.16
N ARG A 94 -11.00 -0.33 9.92
CA ARG A 94 -10.18 -1.03 8.93
C ARG A 94 -8.88 -0.29 8.66
N LYS A 95 -8.95 0.97 8.27
CA LYS A 95 -7.78 1.80 7.95
C LYS A 95 -6.85 1.93 9.16
N ARG A 96 -7.41 2.19 10.33
CA ARG A 96 -6.65 2.26 11.57
C ARG A 96 -5.94 0.95 11.89
N LYS A 97 -6.62 -0.19 11.77
CA LYS A 97 -6.04 -1.51 12.02
C LYS A 97 -4.92 -1.83 11.04
N MET A 98 -5.09 -1.54 9.74
CA MET A 98 -4.04 -1.70 8.74
C MET A 98 -2.82 -0.82 9.06
N PHE A 99 -3.05 0.43 9.48
CA PHE A 99 -2.00 1.33 9.92
C PHE A 99 -1.23 0.78 11.13
N GLU A 100 -1.93 0.37 12.19
CA GLU A 100 -1.32 -0.14 13.42
C GLU A 100 -0.47 -1.41 13.19
N LEU A 101 -0.81 -2.21 12.20
CA LEU A 101 -0.11 -3.46 11.86
C LEU A 101 1.14 -3.22 11.01
N SER A 102 1.27 -2.09 10.31
CA SER A 102 2.20 -1.96 9.18
C SER A 102 3.34 -0.98 9.42
N GLN A 103 4.48 -1.22 8.78
CA GLN A 103 5.69 -0.39 8.81
C GLN A 103 6.05 0.18 7.42
N ALA A 104 5.25 -0.10 6.41
CA ALA A 104 5.32 0.52 5.07
C ALA A 104 3.95 0.46 4.40
N PHE A 105 3.66 1.41 3.53
CA PHE A 105 2.39 1.54 2.83
C PHE A 105 2.62 1.67 1.33
N VAL A 106 1.99 0.81 0.55
CA VAL A 106 2.16 0.75 -0.90
C VAL A 106 0.81 0.78 -1.59
N ALA A 107 0.66 1.58 -2.64
CA ALA A 107 -0.51 1.57 -3.50
C ALA A 107 -0.16 0.98 -4.86
N LEU A 108 -0.75 -0.16 -5.20
CA LEU A 108 -0.88 -0.67 -6.57
C LEU A 108 -1.99 0.08 -7.30
N PRO A 109 -2.11 -0.04 -8.64
CA PRO A 109 -3.24 0.50 -9.37
C PRO A 109 -4.60 0.14 -8.74
N GLY A 110 -5.50 1.11 -8.67
CA GLY A 110 -6.80 0.94 -8.06
C GLY A 110 -7.72 2.15 -8.29
N GLY A 111 -8.88 2.11 -7.66
CA GLY A 111 -9.88 3.16 -7.74
C GLY A 111 -9.75 4.23 -6.63
N PRO A 112 -10.83 5.02 -6.41
CA PRO A 112 -10.85 6.09 -5.41
C PRO A 112 -10.50 5.62 -4.00
N GLY A 113 -10.91 4.40 -3.60
CA GLY A 113 -10.60 3.84 -2.28
C GLY A 113 -9.10 3.63 -2.08
N THR A 114 -8.41 3.07 -3.09
CA THR A 114 -6.95 2.91 -3.05
C THR A 114 -6.23 4.25 -2.92
N LEU A 115 -6.69 5.25 -3.67
CA LEU A 115 -6.12 6.60 -3.59
C LEU A 115 -6.39 7.26 -2.23
N GLU A 116 -7.59 7.11 -1.70
CA GLU A 116 -7.99 7.64 -0.39
C GLU A 116 -7.12 7.06 0.72
N GLU A 117 -6.94 5.73 0.74
CA GLU A 117 -6.16 5.03 1.76
C GLU A 117 -4.68 5.47 1.77
N ILE A 118 -4.02 5.52 0.62
CA ILE A 118 -2.60 5.90 0.55
C ILE A 118 -2.38 7.39 0.83
N THR A 119 -3.28 8.27 0.35
CA THR A 119 -3.17 9.71 0.58
C THR A 119 -3.43 10.08 2.04
N GLU A 120 -4.26 9.35 2.77
CA GLU A 120 -4.39 9.49 4.22
C GLU A 120 -3.06 9.20 4.93
N MET A 121 -2.37 8.11 4.58
CA MET A 121 -1.05 7.76 5.16
C MET A 121 0.01 8.81 4.86
N ILE A 122 0.03 9.36 3.65
CA ILE A 122 0.90 10.46 3.24
C ILE A 122 0.58 11.73 4.04
N SER A 123 -0.70 12.05 4.21
CA SER A 123 -1.13 13.20 5.00
C SER A 123 -0.69 13.09 6.46
N TRP A 124 -0.81 11.90 7.04
CA TRP A 124 -0.41 11.64 8.42
C TRP A 124 1.11 11.71 8.62
N SER A 125 1.91 11.40 7.61
CA SER A 125 3.37 11.57 7.67
C SER A 125 3.75 13.03 7.90
N ARG A 126 3.09 13.98 7.22
CA ARG A 126 3.39 15.42 7.33
C ARG A 126 3.07 16.03 8.68
N ILE A 127 2.15 15.44 9.42
CA ILE A 127 1.75 15.88 10.77
C ILE A 127 2.38 15.02 11.88
N GLY A 128 3.33 14.12 11.51
CA GLY A 128 4.07 13.31 12.46
C GLY A 128 3.28 12.13 13.06
N GLN A 129 2.13 11.76 12.47
CA GLN A 129 1.34 10.62 12.94
C GLN A 129 1.73 9.31 12.25
N ASN A 130 2.41 9.37 11.10
CA ASN A 130 2.92 8.22 10.39
C ASN A 130 4.42 8.39 10.12
N PRO A 131 5.32 7.68 10.81
CA PRO A 131 6.75 7.74 10.56
C PRO A 131 7.23 6.82 9.43
N ASN A 132 6.32 6.09 8.79
CA ASN A 132 6.65 5.02 7.86
C ASN A 132 6.56 5.46 6.39
N PRO A 133 7.31 4.81 5.48
CA PRO A 133 7.30 5.11 4.05
C PRO A 133 5.95 4.85 3.39
N CYS A 134 5.57 5.74 2.47
CA CYS A 134 4.41 5.62 1.61
C CYS A 134 4.84 5.71 0.14
N ALA A 135 4.47 4.72 -0.67
CA ALA A 135 4.85 4.68 -2.07
C ALA A 135 3.70 4.24 -2.99
N PHE A 136 3.65 4.83 -4.17
CA PHE A 136 2.89 4.33 -5.29
C PHE A 136 3.75 3.36 -6.09
N TYR A 137 3.26 2.14 -6.33
CA TYR A 137 3.85 1.19 -7.27
C TYR A 137 3.30 1.49 -8.66
N ASP A 138 4.03 2.33 -9.40
CA ASP A 138 3.56 3.09 -10.57
C ASP A 138 3.70 2.29 -11.87
N VAL A 139 2.95 1.21 -11.95
CA VAL A 139 2.92 0.33 -13.14
C VAL A 139 2.39 1.09 -14.34
N ASN A 140 3.13 1.05 -15.45
CA ASN A 140 2.76 1.71 -16.70
C ASN A 140 2.41 3.20 -16.56
N ASN A 141 3.03 3.90 -15.60
CA ASN A 141 2.71 5.29 -15.29
C ASN A 141 1.23 5.52 -14.93
N PHE A 142 0.56 4.54 -14.32
CA PHE A 142 -0.83 4.66 -13.88
C PHE A 142 -1.05 5.88 -12.98
N TYR A 143 -0.08 6.17 -12.11
CA TYR A 143 -0.10 7.30 -11.19
C TYR A 143 0.53 8.58 -11.74
N HIS A 144 0.71 8.71 -13.06
CA HIS A 144 1.26 9.92 -13.69
C HIS A 144 0.51 11.19 -13.28
N ALA A 145 -0.83 11.18 -13.36
CA ALA A 145 -1.66 12.32 -12.97
C ALA A 145 -1.57 12.64 -11.47
N THR A 146 -1.46 11.60 -10.62
CA THR A 146 -1.29 11.77 -9.17
C THR A 146 0.07 12.39 -8.85
N ARG A 147 1.13 11.93 -9.51
CA ARG A 147 2.47 12.54 -9.41
C ARG A 147 2.44 14.00 -9.80
N ALA A 148 1.85 14.32 -10.95
CA ALA A 148 1.71 15.70 -11.42
C ALA A 148 0.89 16.57 -10.45
N LEU A 149 -0.13 16.01 -9.80
CA LEU A 149 -0.89 16.73 -8.78
C LEU A 149 -0.02 17.09 -7.56
N TYR A 150 0.80 16.18 -7.07
CA TYR A 150 1.73 16.49 -5.97
C TYR A 150 2.79 17.52 -6.38
N ASP A 151 3.29 17.45 -7.62
CA ASP A 151 4.23 18.44 -8.15
C ASP A 151 3.56 19.82 -8.26
N ASN A 152 2.31 19.88 -8.72
CA ASN A 152 1.50 21.12 -8.72
C ASN A 152 1.26 21.68 -7.32
N MET A 153 1.09 20.83 -6.30
CA MET A 153 1.01 21.30 -4.91
C MET A 153 2.30 21.99 -4.46
N VAL A 154 3.46 21.52 -4.93
CA VAL A 154 4.75 22.19 -4.65
C VAL A 154 4.83 23.52 -5.35
N GLU A 155 4.51 23.58 -6.65
CA GLU A 155 4.52 24.82 -7.44
C GLU A 155 3.61 25.91 -6.84
N ASN A 156 2.51 25.52 -6.20
CA ASN A 156 1.56 26.44 -5.55
C ASN A 156 1.79 26.58 -4.03
N GLU A 157 2.91 26.11 -3.50
CA GLU A 157 3.33 26.26 -2.10
C GLU A 157 2.39 25.56 -1.06
N PHE A 158 1.56 24.61 -1.48
CA PHE A 158 0.74 23.77 -0.57
C PHE A 158 1.52 22.56 -0.03
N LEU A 159 2.63 22.20 -0.68
CA LEU A 159 3.53 21.12 -0.30
C LEU A 159 4.98 21.63 -0.43
N THR A 160 5.85 21.26 0.51
CA THR A 160 7.27 21.57 0.35
C THR A 160 7.94 20.54 -0.58
N GLN A 161 9.02 20.94 -1.25
CA GLN A 161 9.82 20.02 -2.05
C GLN A 161 10.34 18.84 -1.19
N ALA A 162 10.78 19.12 0.03
CA ALA A 162 11.26 18.11 0.96
C ALA A 162 10.17 17.07 1.33
N ASP A 163 8.92 17.51 1.56
CA ASP A 163 7.79 16.59 1.81
C ASP A 163 7.43 15.80 0.55
N ARG A 164 7.50 16.44 -0.64
CA ARG A 164 7.22 15.77 -1.92
C ARG A 164 8.19 14.61 -2.19
N GLU A 165 9.47 14.79 -1.86
CA GLU A 165 10.50 13.77 -2.00
C GLU A 165 10.32 12.57 -1.08
N LYS A 166 9.52 12.73 -0.01
CA LYS A 166 9.14 11.63 0.89
C LYS A 166 7.97 10.77 0.37
N ILE A 167 7.38 11.11 -0.79
CA ILE A 167 6.34 10.32 -1.44
C ILE A 167 6.98 9.49 -2.54
N GLY A 168 7.02 8.16 -2.36
CA GLY A 168 7.62 7.22 -3.30
C GLY A 168 6.78 7.02 -4.56
N PHE A 169 7.46 6.89 -5.71
CA PHE A 169 6.88 6.42 -6.97
C PHE A 169 7.87 5.43 -7.58
N ALA A 170 7.62 4.15 -7.40
CA ALA A 170 8.50 3.07 -7.85
C ALA A 170 7.85 2.29 -9.00
N GLN A 171 8.63 1.95 -10.02
CA GLN A 171 8.17 1.13 -11.15
C GLN A 171 8.60 -0.34 -11.03
N THR A 172 9.55 -0.61 -10.15
CA THR A 172 10.08 -1.95 -9.89
C THR A 172 10.13 -2.24 -8.40
N THR A 173 10.18 -3.53 -8.03
CA THR A 173 10.36 -3.94 -6.64
C THR A 173 11.71 -3.51 -6.07
N GLN A 174 12.75 -3.40 -6.90
CA GLN A 174 14.07 -2.91 -6.51
C GLN A 174 14.03 -1.43 -6.14
N GLU A 175 13.35 -0.60 -6.94
CA GLU A 175 13.16 0.82 -6.63
C GLU A 175 12.33 1.00 -5.36
N LEU A 176 11.26 0.19 -5.19
CA LEU A 176 10.44 0.20 -3.99
C LEU A 176 11.25 -0.15 -2.74
N GLU A 177 12.05 -1.22 -2.82
CA GLU A 177 12.93 -1.64 -1.73
C GLU A 177 13.94 -0.58 -1.35
N ALA A 178 14.60 0.02 -2.35
CA ALA A 178 15.56 1.09 -2.14
C ALA A 178 14.92 2.32 -1.48
N PHE A 179 13.72 2.70 -1.92
CA PHE A 179 12.95 3.79 -1.30
C PHE A 179 12.62 3.49 0.17
N ILE A 180 12.09 2.29 0.46
CA ILE A 180 11.72 1.90 1.82
C ILE A 180 12.95 1.90 2.75
N GLN A 181 14.08 1.37 2.28
CA GLN A 181 15.31 1.27 3.07
C GLN A 181 15.97 2.62 3.35
N ALA A 182 15.87 3.56 2.42
CA ALA A 182 16.45 4.89 2.54
C ALA A 182 15.50 5.92 3.18
N TYR A 183 14.28 5.50 3.54
CA TYR A 183 13.26 6.43 4.01
C TYR A 183 13.60 7.05 5.36
N GLU A 184 13.48 8.35 5.43
CA GLU A 184 13.47 9.14 6.65
C GLU A 184 12.17 9.96 6.70
N PRO A 185 11.46 9.95 7.83
CA PRO A 185 10.20 10.69 7.94
C PRO A 185 10.41 12.19 7.73
N PRO A 186 9.40 12.91 7.21
CA PRO A 186 9.46 14.36 7.04
C PRO A 186 9.60 15.07 8.39
N VAL A 187 10.18 16.25 8.36
CA VAL A 187 10.19 17.14 9.54
C VAL A 187 8.77 17.60 9.82
N ILE A 188 8.33 17.43 11.07
CA ILE A 188 6.96 17.83 11.46
C ILE A 188 6.78 19.33 11.25
N ARG A 189 5.75 19.68 10.50
CA ARG A 189 5.42 21.08 10.20
C ARG A 189 5.05 21.83 11.48
N GLN A 190 5.75 22.93 11.73
CA GLN A 190 5.39 23.90 12.76
C GLN A 190 4.56 25.02 12.11
N TYR A 191 3.45 25.41 12.74
CA TYR A 191 2.56 26.49 12.28
C TYR A 191 2.86 27.76 13.02
#